data_a201ce9dda22d6a12fc09a6a41687b2d
#
_entry.id   a201ce9dda22d6a12fc09a6a41687b2d
#
_cell.length_a   1.000
_cell.length_b   1.000
_cell.length_c   1.000
_cell.angle_alpha   90.00
_cell.angle_beta   90.00
_cell.angle_gamma   90.00
#
_symmetry.space_group_name_H-M   'P 1'
#
loop_
_entity.id
_entity.type
_entity.pdbx_description
1 polymer ?
#
loop_
_entity_poly.entity_id
_entity_poly.type
_entity_poly.pdbx_seq_one_letter_code
_entity_poly.pdbx_strand_id
1 'polypeptide(L)'
;MRVARSIASALTSAVLALAFTAAPVAAADFRAVTDAAILYDAPAVRGNKLYVAPRGMPVEVVFSNEGWARVRDKTGELAWIERKFLSEKRTVIANAPAVVVREKASDSARAVITVAQDVVLELVDPPAAGWARVKHRDGATGFVAISQVWGL
;
A
#
# COMPACT_ATOMS: atom_id res chain seq x y z
N MET A 1 76.14 -33.69 -4.57
CA MET A 1 75.22 -32.75 -5.24
C MET A 1 73.83 -33.29 -5.23
N ARG A 2 72.99 -32.85 -4.35
CA ARG A 2 71.54 -33.16 -4.32
C ARG A 2 70.77 -31.90 -4.46
N VAL A 3 70.00 -31.78 -5.57
CA VAL A 3 69.17 -30.68 -5.88
C VAL A 3 67.78 -30.95 -5.30
N ALA A 4 67.37 -30.17 -4.30
CA ALA A 4 66.03 -30.22 -3.73
C ALA A 4 65.07 -29.41 -4.63
N ARG A 5 64.03 -30.10 -5.15
CA ARG A 5 62.92 -29.47 -5.84
C ARG A 5 61.84 -29.13 -4.82
N SER A 6 61.62 -27.82 -4.59
CA SER A 6 60.50 -27.32 -3.84
C SER A 6 59.23 -27.32 -4.71
N ILE A 7 58.20 -28.04 -4.28
CA ILE A 7 56.87 -28.01 -4.91
C ILE A 7 56.06 -26.98 -4.14
N ALA A 8 55.80 -25.85 -4.80
CA ALA A 8 54.87 -24.83 -4.26
C ALA A 8 53.43 -25.24 -4.63
N SER A 9 52.66 -25.64 -3.64
CA SER A 9 51.23 -25.87 -3.78
C SER A 9 50.47 -24.53 -3.73
N ALA A 10 49.92 -24.09 -4.87
CA ALA A 10 49.00 -22.97 -4.92
C ALA A 10 47.59 -23.44 -4.55
N LEU A 11 47.14 -23.06 -3.37
CA LEU A 11 45.72 -23.19 -2.95
C LEU A 11 44.89 -22.08 -3.57
N THR A 12 44.14 -22.40 -4.62
CA THR A 12 43.18 -21.48 -5.23
C THR A 12 41.86 -21.54 -4.45
N SER A 13 41.62 -20.55 -3.59
CA SER A 13 40.36 -20.41 -2.88
C SER A 13 39.30 -19.85 -3.84
N ALA A 14 38.40 -20.69 -4.30
CA ALA A 14 37.19 -20.24 -5.03
C ALA A 14 36.17 -19.62 -4.07
N VAL A 15 36.04 -18.31 -4.08
CA VAL A 15 34.97 -17.61 -3.36
C VAL A 15 33.71 -17.73 -4.21
N LEU A 16 32.77 -18.57 -3.75
CA LEU A 16 31.44 -18.70 -4.35
C LEU A 16 30.59 -17.52 -3.90
N ALA A 17 30.47 -16.48 -4.74
CA ALA A 17 29.57 -15.37 -4.50
C ALA A 17 28.12 -15.83 -4.69
N LEU A 18 27.37 -16.02 -3.58
CA LEU A 18 25.92 -16.19 -3.62
C LEU A 18 25.31 -14.85 -4.04
N ALA A 19 24.90 -14.76 -5.30
CA ALA A 19 24.05 -13.66 -5.76
C ALA A 19 22.65 -13.83 -5.16
N PHE A 20 22.33 -13.06 -4.14
CA PHE A 20 20.95 -12.91 -3.66
C PHE A 20 20.16 -12.15 -4.74
N THR A 21 19.42 -12.88 -5.56
CA THR A 21 18.42 -12.26 -6.44
C THR A 21 17.23 -11.85 -5.57
N ALA A 22 17.12 -10.56 -5.23
CA ALA A 22 15.93 -10.01 -4.63
C ALA A 22 14.77 -10.19 -5.62
N ALA A 23 13.78 -11.03 -5.28
CA ALA A 23 12.55 -11.12 -6.05
C ALA A 23 11.84 -9.75 -6.02
N PRO A 24 11.28 -9.27 -7.13
CA PRO A 24 10.52 -8.04 -7.11
C PRO A 24 9.34 -8.19 -6.15
N VAL A 25 9.27 -7.33 -5.15
CA VAL A 25 8.08 -7.20 -4.30
C VAL A 25 6.99 -6.64 -5.20
N ALA A 26 5.94 -7.42 -5.45
CA ALA A 26 4.79 -6.94 -6.19
C ALA A 26 4.21 -5.71 -5.46
N ALA A 27 4.00 -4.62 -6.20
CA ALA A 27 3.34 -3.45 -5.66
C ALA A 27 1.92 -3.83 -5.17
N ALA A 28 1.54 -3.33 -4.01
CA ALA A 28 0.20 -3.59 -3.46
C ALA A 28 -0.88 -3.02 -4.40
N ASP A 29 -1.89 -3.81 -4.72
CA ASP A 29 -3.01 -3.39 -5.58
C ASP A 29 -4.10 -2.76 -4.72
N PHE A 30 -4.01 -1.45 -4.50
CA PHE A 30 -5.03 -0.71 -3.78
C PHE A 30 -6.13 -0.23 -4.72
N ARG A 31 -7.39 -0.34 -4.25
CA ARG A 31 -8.60 0.10 -4.94
C ARG A 31 -9.47 0.90 -3.97
N ALA A 32 -10.31 1.79 -4.52
CA ALA A 32 -11.33 2.46 -3.74
C ALA A 32 -12.69 1.80 -3.94
N VAL A 33 -13.48 1.71 -2.87
CA VAL A 33 -14.86 1.26 -2.94
C VAL A 33 -15.71 2.33 -3.62
N THR A 34 -16.47 1.97 -4.66
CA THR A 34 -17.26 2.93 -5.47
C THR A 34 -18.48 3.47 -4.75
N ASP A 35 -19.21 2.58 -4.08
CA ASP A 35 -20.40 2.87 -3.28
C ASP A 35 -20.38 2.00 -2.03
N ALA A 36 -21.20 2.35 -1.04
CA ALA A 36 -21.31 1.54 0.17
C ALA A 36 -21.57 0.06 -0.19
N ALA A 37 -20.67 -0.81 0.20
CA ALA A 37 -20.66 -2.23 -0.16
C ALA A 37 -20.53 -3.12 1.07
N ILE A 38 -21.23 -4.25 1.05
CA ILE A 38 -21.13 -5.26 2.09
C ILE A 38 -19.87 -6.09 1.84
N LEU A 39 -19.11 -6.34 2.89
CA LEU A 39 -18.03 -7.30 2.91
C LEU A 39 -18.49 -8.59 3.58
N TYR A 40 -18.00 -9.72 3.05
CA TYR A 40 -18.42 -11.06 3.43
C TYR A 40 -17.24 -11.92 3.89
N ASP A 41 -17.53 -12.97 4.63
CA ASP A 41 -16.53 -13.98 5.01
C ASP A 41 -16.18 -14.96 3.87
N ALA A 42 -17.03 -15.03 2.83
CA ALA A 42 -16.87 -15.90 1.67
C ALA A 42 -17.25 -15.17 0.37
N PRO A 43 -16.76 -15.62 -0.80
CA PRO A 43 -17.08 -15.03 -2.11
C PRO A 43 -18.49 -15.42 -2.58
N ALA A 44 -19.49 -15.09 -1.79
CA ALA A 44 -20.89 -15.39 -2.07
C ALA A 44 -21.82 -14.42 -1.33
N VAL A 45 -22.90 -13.98 -1.97
CA VAL A 45 -23.93 -13.12 -1.35
C VAL A 45 -24.70 -13.80 -0.20
N ARG A 46 -24.59 -15.14 -0.11
CA ARG A 46 -25.13 -15.95 1.00
C ARG A 46 -24.13 -16.12 2.15
N GLY A 47 -22.90 -15.64 2.01
CA GLY A 47 -21.91 -15.61 3.08
C GLY A 47 -22.35 -14.73 4.24
N ASN A 48 -21.69 -14.86 5.39
CA ASN A 48 -21.94 -13.99 6.52
C ASN A 48 -21.46 -12.58 6.19
N LYS A 49 -22.34 -11.62 6.45
CA LYS A 49 -22.02 -10.20 6.30
C LYS A 49 -21.14 -9.76 7.48
N LEU A 50 -19.95 -9.27 7.20
CA LEU A 50 -19.01 -8.82 8.22
C LEU A 50 -19.26 -7.35 8.58
N TYR A 51 -19.17 -6.47 7.59
CA TYR A 51 -19.41 -5.03 7.76
C TYR A 51 -19.69 -4.36 6.42
N VAL A 52 -20.03 -3.08 6.46
CA VAL A 52 -20.22 -2.24 5.27
C VAL A 52 -19.01 -1.34 5.08
N ALA A 53 -18.35 -1.47 3.94
CA ALA A 53 -17.32 -0.52 3.53
C ALA A 53 -17.98 0.74 2.97
N PRO A 54 -17.67 1.93 3.49
CA PRO A 54 -18.21 3.17 2.95
C PRO A 54 -17.59 3.50 1.60
N ARG A 55 -18.29 4.32 0.82
CA ARG A 55 -17.78 4.86 -0.44
C ARG A 55 -16.42 5.54 -0.24
N GLY A 56 -15.51 5.24 -1.15
CA GLY A 56 -14.15 5.79 -1.14
C GLY A 56 -13.18 5.05 -0.22
N MET A 57 -13.62 4.11 0.60
CA MET A 57 -12.72 3.34 1.46
C MET A 57 -11.63 2.67 0.63
N PRO A 58 -10.33 2.89 0.93
CA PRO A 58 -9.26 2.14 0.31
C PRO A 58 -9.25 0.70 0.82
N VAL A 59 -8.99 -0.23 -0.09
CA VAL A 59 -8.77 -1.65 0.23
C VAL A 59 -7.61 -2.17 -0.60
N GLU A 60 -6.81 -3.07 -0.04
CA GLU A 60 -5.77 -3.79 -0.77
C GLU A 60 -6.36 -5.09 -1.35
N VAL A 61 -6.31 -5.25 -2.65
CA VAL A 61 -6.76 -6.47 -3.31
C VAL A 61 -5.65 -7.53 -3.22
N VAL A 62 -5.89 -8.58 -2.43
CA VAL A 62 -4.92 -9.67 -2.26
C VAL A 62 -5.20 -10.86 -3.18
N PHE A 63 -6.42 -10.99 -3.66
CA PHE A 63 -6.83 -11.99 -4.65
C PHE A 63 -8.08 -11.52 -5.36
N SER A 64 -8.25 -11.87 -6.64
CA SER A 64 -9.50 -11.63 -7.36
C SER A 64 -9.79 -12.73 -8.40
N ASN A 65 -11.07 -12.96 -8.63
CA ASN A 65 -11.61 -13.78 -9.69
C ASN A 65 -12.66 -12.99 -10.49
N GLU A 66 -13.46 -13.64 -11.33
CA GLU A 66 -14.41 -12.96 -12.23
C GLU A 66 -15.46 -12.08 -11.52
N GLY A 67 -15.91 -12.45 -10.33
CA GLY A 67 -17.00 -11.76 -9.63
C GLY A 67 -16.62 -11.18 -8.28
N TRP A 68 -15.56 -11.67 -7.66
CA TRP A 68 -15.21 -11.37 -6.28
C TRP A 68 -13.75 -10.97 -6.13
N ALA A 69 -13.47 -10.13 -5.14
CA ALA A 69 -12.12 -9.83 -4.69
C ALA A 69 -12.01 -10.11 -3.19
N ARG A 70 -10.91 -10.75 -2.79
CA ARG A 70 -10.50 -10.83 -1.40
C ARG A 70 -9.65 -9.60 -1.11
N VAL A 71 -10.08 -8.81 -0.16
CA VAL A 71 -9.46 -7.54 0.17
C VAL A 71 -8.99 -7.51 1.61
N ARG A 72 -7.97 -6.69 1.86
CA ARG A 72 -7.47 -6.38 3.19
C ARG A 72 -7.78 -4.92 3.49
N ASP A 73 -8.28 -4.64 4.68
CA ASP A 73 -8.50 -3.28 5.16
C ASP A 73 -7.28 -2.74 5.95
N LYS A 74 -7.38 -1.51 6.43
CA LYS A 74 -6.30 -0.86 7.20
C LYS A 74 -6.00 -1.54 8.55
N THR A 75 -6.90 -2.37 9.08
CA THR A 75 -6.68 -3.14 10.32
C THR A 75 -5.97 -4.45 10.05
N GLY A 76 -5.83 -4.83 8.78
CA GLY A 76 -5.27 -6.11 8.34
C GLY A 76 -6.30 -7.22 8.18
N GLU A 77 -7.59 -6.95 8.45
CA GLU A 77 -8.66 -7.92 8.29
C GLU A 77 -8.92 -8.23 6.83
N LEU A 78 -9.19 -9.51 6.56
CA LEU A 78 -9.48 -10.04 5.23
C LEU A 78 -10.97 -10.30 5.08
N ALA A 79 -11.55 -9.80 3.98
CA ALA A 79 -12.94 -9.99 3.65
C ALA A 79 -13.13 -10.12 2.13
N TRP A 80 -14.32 -10.50 1.70
CA TRP A 80 -14.70 -10.60 0.30
C TRP A 80 -15.67 -9.50 -0.08
N ILE A 81 -15.43 -8.87 -1.23
CA ILE A 81 -16.28 -7.85 -1.84
C ILE A 81 -16.58 -8.23 -3.29
N GLU A 82 -17.79 -7.91 -3.76
CA GLU A 82 -18.07 -8.03 -5.18
C GLU A 82 -17.22 -7.04 -5.98
N ARG A 83 -16.52 -7.50 -7.02
CA ARG A 83 -15.60 -6.67 -7.83
C ARG A 83 -16.25 -5.44 -8.44
N LYS A 84 -17.56 -5.48 -8.72
CA LYS A 84 -18.29 -4.32 -9.27
C LYS A 84 -18.24 -3.08 -8.37
N PHE A 85 -17.95 -3.26 -7.07
CA PHE A 85 -17.81 -2.18 -6.11
C PHE A 85 -16.37 -1.65 -5.98
N LEU A 86 -15.43 -2.15 -6.76
CA LEU A 86 -14.04 -1.68 -6.76
C LEU A 86 -13.75 -0.79 -7.97
N SER A 87 -13.11 0.34 -7.71
CA SER A 87 -12.69 1.34 -8.69
C SER A 87 -11.17 1.34 -8.83
N GLU A 88 -10.67 1.74 -9.99
CA GLU A 88 -9.25 2.01 -10.20
C GLU A 88 -8.79 3.34 -9.58
N LYS A 89 -9.74 4.19 -9.17
CA LYS A 89 -9.40 5.39 -8.40
C LYS A 89 -8.67 5.00 -7.13
N ARG A 90 -7.65 5.77 -6.81
CA ARG A 90 -6.85 5.57 -5.62
C ARG A 90 -7.31 6.56 -4.55
N THR A 91 -7.51 6.04 -3.37
CA THR A 91 -7.75 6.83 -2.17
C THR A 91 -6.80 6.38 -1.07
N VAL A 92 -6.62 7.24 -0.09
CA VAL A 92 -5.90 6.93 1.14
C VAL A 92 -6.79 7.28 2.33
N ILE A 93 -6.54 6.64 3.46
CA ILE A 93 -7.27 6.91 4.68
C ILE A 93 -6.31 7.41 5.76
N ALA A 94 -6.70 8.47 6.47
CA ALA A 94 -5.92 9.02 7.57
C ALA A 94 -5.76 7.96 8.68
N ASN A 95 -4.52 7.68 9.06
CA ASN A 95 -4.17 6.63 10.02
C ASN A 95 -3.59 7.17 11.33
N ALA A 96 -3.73 8.48 11.57
CA ALA A 96 -3.34 9.15 12.79
C ALA A 96 -4.51 10.01 13.31
N PRO A 97 -4.58 10.33 14.62
CA PRO A 97 -5.67 11.10 15.20
C PRO A 97 -5.91 12.46 14.54
N ALA A 98 -4.83 13.09 14.04
CA ALA A 98 -4.89 14.33 13.28
C ALA A 98 -3.82 14.29 12.17
N VAL A 99 -4.25 14.42 10.93
CA VAL A 99 -3.38 14.43 9.75
C VAL A 99 -3.44 15.80 9.10
N VAL A 100 -2.28 16.44 8.98
CA VAL A 100 -2.18 17.79 8.41
C VAL A 100 -1.89 17.68 6.92
N VAL A 101 -2.81 18.20 6.11
CA VAL A 101 -2.60 18.44 4.68
C VAL A 101 -1.88 19.77 4.51
N ARG A 102 -0.73 19.78 3.83
CA ARG A 102 0.15 20.94 3.69
C ARG A 102 0.20 21.45 2.27
N GLU A 103 0.52 22.73 2.08
CA GLU A 103 0.64 23.34 0.75
C GLU A 103 1.78 22.75 -0.09
N LYS A 104 2.84 22.27 0.56
CA LYS A 104 4.04 21.69 -0.07
C LYS A 104 4.43 20.41 0.65
N ALA A 105 5.20 19.58 -0.02
CA ALA A 105 5.79 18.35 0.52
C ALA A 105 6.92 18.67 1.52
N SER A 106 6.58 19.27 2.65
CA SER A 106 7.53 19.67 3.71
C SER A 106 6.82 19.83 5.04
N ASP A 107 7.45 19.41 6.12
CA ASP A 107 6.93 19.56 7.49
C ASP A 107 6.78 21.02 7.93
N SER A 108 7.58 21.92 7.37
CA SER A 108 7.54 23.37 7.64
C SER A 108 6.51 24.12 6.78
N ALA A 109 5.89 23.44 5.79
CA ALA A 109 4.92 24.09 4.93
C ALA A 109 3.61 24.39 5.71
N ARG A 110 2.92 25.46 5.28
CA ARG A 110 1.66 25.88 5.88
C ARG A 110 0.61 24.79 5.76
N ALA A 111 -0.17 24.60 6.82
CA ALA A 111 -1.33 23.73 6.81
C ALA A 111 -2.46 24.31 5.92
N VAL A 112 -3.02 23.48 5.06
CA VAL A 112 -4.23 23.77 4.27
C VAL A 112 -5.46 23.36 5.06
N ILE A 113 -5.47 22.14 5.57
CA ILE A 113 -6.54 21.57 6.39
C ILE A 113 -5.94 20.49 7.32
N THR A 114 -6.59 20.25 8.44
CA THR A 114 -6.32 19.10 9.30
C THR A 114 -7.53 18.18 9.27
N VAL A 115 -7.29 16.89 9.02
CA VAL A 115 -8.33 15.86 9.00
C VAL A 115 -8.16 14.91 10.16
N ALA A 116 -9.28 14.40 10.66
CA ALA A 116 -9.30 13.40 11.72
C ALA A 116 -8.92 12.02 11.18
N GLN A 117 -8.65 11.09 12.09
CA GLN A 117 -8.48 9.67 11.77
C GLN A 117 -9.70 9.16 11.00
N ASP A 118 -9.46 8.21 10.09
CA ASP A 118 -10.46 7.57 9.23
C ASP A 118 -11.08 8.45 8.14
N VAL A 119 -10.64 9.69 8.00
CA VAL A 119 -11.02 10.53 6.86
C VAL A 119 -10.37 10.01 5.59
N VAL A 120 -11.18 9.81 4.57
CA VAL A 120 -10.74 9.38 3.23
C VAL A 120 -10.34 10.59 2.40
N LEU A 121 -9.18 10.49 1.74
CA LEU A 121 -8.64 11.48 0.82
C LEU A 121 -8.40 10.84 -0.55
N GLU A 122 -8.72 11.54 -1.63
CA GLU A 122 -8.38 11.08 -2.98
C GLU A 122 -6.87 11.25 -3.21
N LEU A 123 -6.22 10.21 -3.72
CA LEU A 123 -4.81 10.28 -4.14
C LEU A 123 -4.76 10.90 -5.54
N VAL A 124 -4.13 12.06 -5.65
CA VAL A 124 -4.07 12.82 -6.91
C VAL A 124 -2.94 12.34 -7.81
N ASP A 125 -1.76 12.14 -7.21
CA ASP A 125 -0.54 11.70 -7.90
C ASP A 125 0.10 10.54 -7.13
N PRO A 126 0.91 9.69 -7.80
CA PRO A 126 1.72 8.70 -7.11
C PRO A 126 2.58 9.32 -6.01
N PRO A 127 2.72 8.68 -4.84
CA PRO A 127 3.53 9.21 -3.76
C PRO A 127 5.00 9.33 -4.18
N ALA A 128 5.66 10.37 -3.72
CA ALA A 128 7.08 10.63 -3.99
C ALA A 128 7.77 11.25 -2.78
N ALA A 129 9.03 10.87 -2.55
CA ALA A 129 9.89 11.43 -1.51
C ALA A 129 9.25 11.53 -0.11
N GLY A 130 8.45 10.53 0.27
CA GLY A 130 7.80 10.47 1.58
C GLY A 130 6.48 11.25 1.70
N TRP A 131 5.98 11.81 0.59
CA TRP A 131 4.75 12.59 0.54
C TRP A 131 3.78 12.08 -0.51
N ALA A 132 2.48 12.19 -0.21
CA ALA A 132 1.39 11.92 -1.14
C ALA A 132 0.57 13.18 -1.38
N ARG A 133 0.30 13.49 -2.65
CA ARG A 133 -0.60 14.59 -3.01
C ARG A 133 -2.03 14.11 -2.96
N VAL A 134 -2.83 14.77 -2.17
CA VAL A 134 -4.20 14.36 -1.87
C VAL A 134 -5.20 15.48 -2.07
N LYS A 135 -6.47 15.10 -2.23
CA LYS A 135 -7.61 16.01 -2.31
C LYS A 135 -8.68 15.56 -1.33
N HIS A 136 -9.12 16.48 -0.50
CA HIS A 136 -10.26 16.28 0.39
C HIS A 136 -11.58 16.51 -0.38
N ARG A 137 -12.67 15.93 0.11
CA ARG A 137 -14.00 15.99 -0.52
C ARG A 137 -14.56 17.41 -0.70
N ASP A 138 -14.12 18.38 0.12
CA ASP A 138 -14.48 19.79 0.02
C ASP A 138 -13.70 20.56 -1.06
N GLY A 139 -12.74 19.89 -1.71
CA GLY A 139 -11.88 20.43 -2.75
C GLY A 139 -10.50 20.87 -2.29
N ALA A 140 -10.22 20.91 -0.99
CA ALA A 140 -8.89 21.24 -0.47
C ALA A 140 -7.85 20.21 -0.98
N THR A 141 -6.75 20.70 -1.54
CA THR A 141 -5.68 19.88 -2.12
C THR A 141 -4.36 20.24 -1.46
N GLY A 142 -3.53 19.24 -1.23
CA GLY A 142 -2.19 19.44 -0.65
C GLY A 142 -1.45 18.14 -0.48
N PHE A 143 -0.47 18.14 0.40
CA PHE A 143 0.45 17.04 0.64
C PHE A 143 0.32 16.49 2.07
N VAL A 144 0.32 15.16 2.21
CA VAL A 144 0.37 14.46 3.49
C VAL A 144 1.61 13.58 3.54
N ALA A 145 2.17 13.41 4.73
CA ALA A 145 3.24 12.44 4.93
C ALA A 145 2.71 11.02 4.73
N ILE A 146 3.41 10.17 3.99
CA ILE A 146 2.98 8.79 3.70
C ILE A 146 2.85 7.95 4.97
N SER A 147 3.60 8.26 6.03
CA SER A 147 3.53 7.59 7.32
C SER A 147 2.22 7.82 8.08
N GLN A 148 1.44 8.84 7.69
CA GLN A 148 0.20 9.22 8.35
C GLN A 148 -1.07 8.72 7.64
N VAL A 149 -0.91 8.04 6.52
CA VAL A 149 -2.01 7.51 5.71
C VAL A 149 -1.79 6.04 5.35
N TRP A 150 -2.87 5.35 5.03
CA TRP A 150 -2.87 3.99 4.52
C TRP A 150 -3.60 3.93 3.18
N GLY A 151 -3.16 3.05 2.25
CA GLY A 151 -3.75 2.89 0.92
C GLY A 151 -2.81 3.27 -0.24
N LEU A 152 -1.49 3.28 0.01
CA LEU A 152 -0.45 3.67 -0.96
C LEU A 152 0.22 2.48 -1.65
#